data_c5908fcdd3480743932ab649d701b30d
#
_entry.id   c5908fcdd3480743932ab649d701b30d
#
_cell.length_a   1.000
_cell.length_b   1.000
_cell.length_c   1.000
_cell.angle_alpha   90.00
_cell.angle_beta   90.00
_cell.angle_gamma   90.00
#
_symmetry.space_group_name_H-M   'P 1'
#
loop_
_entity.id
_entity.type
_entity.pdbx_description
1 polymer ?
#
loop_
_entity_poly.entity_id
_entity_poly.type
_entity_poly.pdbx_seq_one_letter_code
_entity_poly.pdbx_strand_id
1 'polypeptide(L)'
;MDTHVCESDSKCLNYRLLVGDKSACQKKNFIDDVKSLFRLLIMFLPVPMFWALYDQQGSIWLIQGIQMDCRLSDNLLLLPDQIQTLNALFILLFIPLFQIFIYPLAAKCFTLTPLRKMVAGGLLASLSFLVAGFVQLGVNETLPTLPNFDEAFVSIWNQLDSCTVTATFQGYKPFSIAPNMSIVDNPATKESSVHLRAPPSTENWTVPIRLDYAGCTSDNYQYLPNSFNVELKTANVYYVAVSPNGVYQGLVDPSKPTQGTGEFSLGIVTATTPRYDGNLVMCRMDASGFDPLHPCDPRSPSDFYYWETNYNDGTDDRVANSTYVTALGRANEYAVDYAFKPVKPGKWQLYYLDGTAKSVGSKTPFKTDITVNATGVWMEVHEQGAVFVLALTGSKAKPTKHINQIVQSNSVSILWQVPQIVIITAAEILFSITGYEFAYSQSAPSMKALVQAIWLLTTAIGDSIIVLIAALDLFSNMATQFFSYAGAMCAVILIFALLSIFFYEYNFYTQERKPSVRYDNGVDDGEPAHHIPDDKELRLRSFSLDPHDGDYAWAVEARLDDYIPDERF
;
A
#
# COMPACT_ATOMS: atom_id res chain seq x y z
N MET A 1 29.47 -14.23 37.04
CA MET A 1 28.46 -14.89 37.89
C MET A 1 29.09 -16.13 38.47
N ASP A 2 29.22 -16.16 39.76
CA ASP A 2 30.07 -17.15 40.44
C ASP A 2 29.60 -18.58 40.24
N THR A 3 30.45 -19.35 39.64
CA THR A 3 30.35 -20.80 39.45
C THR A 3 30.53 -21.60 40.75
N HIS A 4 30.71 -20.93 41.88
CA HIS A 4 31.08 -21.58 43.17
C HIS A 4 29.93 -22.20 43.98
N VAL A 5 28.68 -22.14 43.50
CA VAL A 5 27.54 -22.55 44.34
C VAL A 5 27.27 -24.07 44.35
N CYS A 6 27.72 -24.84 43.37
CA CYS A 6 27.68 -26.29 43.37
C CYS A 6 28.77 -26.89 42.46
N GLU A 7 29.97 -27.08 42.97
CA GLU A 7 31.09 -27.68 42.20
C GLU A 7 30.88 -29.19 41.89
N SER A 8 30.00 -29.86 42.60
CA SER A 8 29.54 -31.22 42.25
C SER A 8 28.13 -31.44 42.79
N ASP A 9 27.30 -32.18 42.04
CA ASP A 9 25.93 -32.50 42.47
C ASP A 9 25.90 -33.28 43.79
N SER A 10 26.94 -34.07 44.09
CA SER A 10 27.11 -34.82 45.33
C SER A 10 27.33 -33.91 46.52
N LYS A 11 28.13 -32.85 46.40
CA LYS A 11 28.35 -31.88 47.48
C LYS A 11 27.10 -31.04 47.77
N CYS A 12 26.39 -30.67 46.74
CA CYS A 12 25.11 -29.93 46.88
C CYS A 12 24.04 -30.82 47.54
N LEU A 13 23.98 -32.07 47.21
CA LEU A 13 23.06 -33.05 47.81
C LEU A 13 23.39 -33.31 49.29
N ASN A 14 24.66 -33.47 49.63
CA ASN A 14 25.13 -33.66 51.00
C ASN A 14 24.92 -32.40 51.86
N TYR A 15 25.14 -31.22 51.31
CA TYR A 15 24.86 -29.97 52.00
C TYR A 15 23.37 -29.80 52.27
N ARG A 16 22.51 -30.19 51.34
CA ARG A 16 21.06 -30.18 51.46
C ARG A 16 20.55 -31.13 52.57
N LEU A 17 21.15 -32.31 52.66
CA LEU A 17 20.83 -33.30 53.68
C LEU A 17 21.26 -32.84 55.09
N LEU A 18 22.39 -32.12 55.17
CA LEU A 18 22.95 -31.64 56.44
C LEU A 18 22.32 -30.34 56.97
N VAL A 19 21.97 -29.43 56.08
CA VAL A 19 21.53 -28.06 56.47
C VAL A 19 20.06 -27.80 56.14
N GLY A 20 19.39 -28.70 55.37
CA GLY A 20 17.99 -28.50 54.97
C GLY A 20 17.76 -27.35 53.96
N ASP A 21 18.83 -26.75 53.43
CA ASP A 21 18.75 -25.58 52.57
C ASP A 21 18.59 -25.98 51.08
N LYS A 22 17.41 -25.69 50.51
CA LYS A 22 17.05 -25.90 49.12
C LYS A 22 17.53 -24.76 48.18
N SER A 23 18.04 -23.65 48.73
CA SER A 23 18.28 -22.43 48.00
C SER A 23 19.39 -22.54 46.94
N ALA A 24 20.45 -23.28 47.21
CA ALA A 24 21.59 -23.45 46.31
C ALA A 24 21.24 -24.19 45.01
N CYS A 25 20.41 -25.27 45.10
CA CYS A 25 19.96 -26.00 43.91
C CYS A 25 18.93 -25.25 43.10
N GLN A 26 18.09 -24.43 43.73
CA GLN A 26 17.18 -23.54 43.02
C GLN A 26 17.95 -22.50 42.22
N LYS A 27 19.02 -21.94 42.79
CA LYS A 27 19.87 -20.95 42.10
C LYS A 27 20.59 -21.52 40.86
N LYS A 28 21.08 -22.79 40.94
CA LYS A 28 21.66 -23.46 39.79
C LYS A 28 20.64 -23.65 38.66
N ASN A 29 19.45 -24.18 38.98
CA ASN A 29 18.38 -24.37 38.01
C ASN A 29 17.98 -23.02 37.34
N PHE A 30 17.88 -21.95 38.11
CA PHE A 30 17.60 -20.62 37.58
C PHE A 30 18.70 -20.12 36.63
N ILE A 31 19.98 -20.36 36.94
CA ILE A 31 21.10 -20.01 36.05
C ILE A 31 21.03 -20.79 34.74
N ASP A 32 20.70 -22.05 34.78
CA ASP A 32 20.57 -22.89 33.58
C ASP A 32 19.35 -22.49 32.74
N ASP A 33 18.22 -22.10 33.37
CA ASP A 33 17.05 -21.55 32.71
C ASP A 33 17.39 -20.21 31.99
N VAL A 34 18.16 -19.33 32.64
CA VAL A 34 18.63 -18.07 32.04
C VAL A 34 19.56 -18.31 30.85
N LYS A 35 20.47 -19.28 30.93
CA LYS A 35 21.35 -19.62 29.79
C LYS A 35 20.53 -20.16 28.61
N SER A 36 19.52 -20.97 28.88
CA SER A 36 18.61 -21.48 27.85
C SER A 36 17.82 -20.33 27.19
N LEU A 37 17.35 -19.37 27.99
CA LEU A 37 16.71 -18.17 27.48
C LEU A 37 17.63 -17.39 26.53
N PHE A 38 18.90 -17.17 26.87
CA PHE A 38 19.82 -16.46 25.99
C PHE A 38 20.06 -17.18 24.66
N ARG A 39 20.12 -18.53 24.66
CA ARG A 39 20.22 -19.31 23.42
C ARG A 39 18.97 -19.12 22.54
N LEU A 40 17.79 -19.08 23.15
CA LEU A 40 16.53 -18.85 22.45
C LEU A 40 16.45 -17.41 21.89
N LEU A 41 16.93 -16.41 22.65
CA LEU A 41 16.96 -15.02 22.20
C LEU A 41 17.83 -14.81 20.95
N ILE A 42 18.93 -15.54 20.82
CA ILE A 42 19.75 -15.48 19.60
C ILE A 42 18.96 -15.96 18.38
N MET A 43 18.09 -16.98 18.55
CA MET A 43 17.19 -17.44 17.49
C MET A 43 16.11 -16.43 17.14
N PHE A 44 15.78 -15.52 18.06
CA PHE A 44 14.78 -14.48 17.81
C PHE A 44 15.34 -13.25 17.06
N LEU A 45 16.67 -13.09 16.97
CA LEU A 45 17.28 -11.95 16.27
C LEU A 45 16.80 -11.78 14.81
N PRO A 46 16.63 -12.84 14.01
CA PRO A 46 16.13 -12.74 12.64
C PRO A 46 14.61 -12.56 12.53
N VAL A 47 13.84 -12.85 13.59
CA VAL A 47 12.37 -12.85 13.57
C VAL A 47 11.76 -11.48 13.26
N PRO A 48 12.30 -10.33 13.75
CA PRO A 48 11.77 -9.02 13.41
C PRO A 48 11.68 -8.75 11.91
N MET A 49 12.59 -9.31 11.10
CA MET A 49 12.54 -9.13 9.65
C MET A 49 11.32 -9.80 9.02
N PHE A 50 10.87 -10.94 9.54
CA PHE A 50 9.63 -11.57 9.09
C PHE A 50 8.43 -10.68 9.36
N TRP A 51 8.32 -10.12 10.58
CA TRP A 51 7.24 -9.21 10.95
C TRP A 51 7.27 -7.92 10.12
N ALA A 52 8.47 -7.36 9.93
CA ALA A 52 8.66 -6.21 9.06
C ALA A 52 8.06 -6.43 7.65
N LEU A 53 8.23 -7.61 7.06
CA LEU A 53 7.64 -7.93 5.76
C LEU A 53 6.13 -8.20 5.87
N TYR A 54 5.73 -9.01 6.84
CA TYR A 54 4.33 -9.41 7.01
C TYR A 54 3.40 -8.20 7.14
N ASP A 55 3.77 -7.21 7.96
CA ASP A 55 2.95 -6.03 8.21
C ASP A 55 2.90 -5.04 7.04
N GLN A 56 3.74 -5.26 5.99
CA GLN A 56 3.64 -4.51 4.74
C GLN A 56 2.34 -4.75 3.96
N GLN A 57 1.55 -5.76 4.30
CA GLN A 57 0.21 -5.95 3.76
C GLN A 57 -0.69 -4.72 4.02
N GLY A 58 -0.57 -4.12 5.22
CA GLY A 58 -1.31 -2.92 5.61
C GLY A 58 -0.72 -1.60 5.11
N SER A 59 0.42 -1.61 4.42
CA SER A 59 1.13 -0.42 3.97
C SER A 59 1.40 -0.44 2.47
N ILE A 60 2.56 -0.93 2.02
CA ILE A 60 2.93 -0.84 0.60
C ILE A 60 2.06 -1.71 -0.33
N TRP A 61 1.51 -2.84 0.16
CA TRP A 61 0.57 -3.62 -0.65
C TRP A 61 -0.78 -2.90 -0.80
N LEU A 62 -1.20 -2.14 0.22
CA LEU A 62 -2.36 -1.27 0.12
C LEU A 62 -2.14 -0.20 -0.96
N ILE A 63 -0.97 0.47 -0.94
CA ILE A 63 -0.61 1.48 -1.95
C ILE A 63 -0.54 0.84 -3.35
N GLN A 64 0.02 -0.36 -3.49
CA GLN A 64 -0.02 -1.12 -4.74
C GLN A 64 -1.46 -1.35 -5.21
N GLY A 65 -2.36 -1.78 -4.31
CA GLY A 65 -3.77 -2.00 -4.63
C GLY A 65 -4.49 -0.73 -5.09
N ILE A 66 -4.17 0.44 -4.52
CA ILE A 66 -4.71 1.73 -4.94
C ILE A 66 -4.34 2.06 -6.40
N GLN A 67 -3.15 1.61 -6.84
CA GLN A 67 -2.65 1.80 -8.20
C GLN A 67 -3.18 0.74 -9.19
N MET A 68 -4.02 -0.20 -8.75
CA MET A 68 -4.58 -1.28 -9.56
C MET A 68 -6.05 -1.04 -9.89
N ASP A 69 -6.57 -1.77 -10.89
CA ASP A 69 -7.99 -1.74 -11.23
C ASP A 69 -8.79 -2.59 -10.23
N CYS A 70 -9.59 -1.92 -9.43
CA CYS A 70 -10.41 -2.52 -8.38
C CYS A 70 -11.74 -3.11 -8.88
N ARG A 71 -12.04 -3.02 -10.18
CA ARG A 71 -13.28 -3.53 -10.76
C ARG A 71 -13.23 -5.04 -10.94
N LEU A 72 -14.18 -5.74 -10.37
CA LEU A 72 -14.44 -7.15 -10.64
C LEU A 72 -15.53 -7.34 -11.72
N SER A 73 -16.48 -6.42 -11.77
CA SER A 73 -17.51 -6.29 -12.80
C SER A 73 -18.02 -4.85 -12.84
N ASP A 74 -18.90 -4.51 -13.77
CA ASP A 74 -19.43 -3.16 -13.94
C ASP A 74 -20.04 -2.56 -12.66
N ASN A 75 -20.58 -3.42 -11.78
CA ASN A 75 -21.25 -3.00 -10.54
C ASN A 75 -20.54 -3.45 -9.25
N LEU A 76 -19.40 -4.13 -9.35
CA LEU A 76 -18.69 -4.68 -8.19
C LEU A 76 -17.26 -4.20 -8.14
N LEU A 77 -16.95 -3.44 -7.08
CA LEU A 77 -15.60 -2.99 -6.75
C LEU A 77 -15.07 -3.77 -5.57
N LEU A 78 -13.83 -4.22 -5.66
CA LEU A 78 -13.06 -4.77 -4.55
C LEU A 78 -12.01 -3.73 -4.14
N LEU A 79 -12.25 -3.05 -3.03
CA LEU A 79 -11.36 -2.00 -2.57
C LEU A 79 -10.05 -2.56 -2.00
N PRO A 80 -8.94 -1.80 -2.07
CA PRO A 80 -7.63 -2.26 -1.62
C PRO A 80 -7.56 -2.67 -0.14
N ASP A 81 -8.33 -2.03 0.73
CA ASP A 81 -8.45 -2.39 2.15
C ASP A 81 -9.24 -3.69 2.35
N GLN A 82 -10.22 -3.98 1.49
CA GLN A 82 -11.00 -5.19 1.57
C GLN A 82 -10.20 -6.44 1.17
N ILE A 83 -9.24 -6.31 0.25
CA ILE A 83 -8.45 -7.46 -0.19
C ILE A 83 -7.58 -8.03 0.94
N GLN A 84 -7.23 -7.20 1.93
CA GLN A 84 -6.48 -7.65 3.12
C GLN A 84 -7.28 -8.64 3.98
N THR A 85 -8.61 -8.57 3.96
CA THR A 85 -9.46 -9.53 4.70
C THR A 85 -9.31 -10.96 4.17
N LEU A 86 -8.83 -11.13 2.92
CA LEU A 86 -8.53 -12.45 2.36
C LEU A 86 -7.45 -13.18 3.15
N ASN A 87 -6.50 -12.47 3.77
CA ASN A 87 -5.49 -13.10 4.62
C ASN A 87 -6.15 -13.86 5.78
N ALA A 88 -7.07 -13.22 6.52
CA ALA A 88 -7.78 -13.88 7.62
C ALA A 88 -8.62 -15.07 7.14
N LEU A 89 -9.28 -14.94 5.99
CA LEU A 89 -10.05 -16.04 5.38
C LEU A 89 -9.14 -17.21 5.01
N PHE A 90 -7.99 -16.94 4.40
CA PHE A 90 -7.02 -17.98 4.03
C PHE A 90 -6.39 -18.63 5.24
N ILE A 91 -6.13 -17.93 6.35
CA ILE A 91 -5.67 -18.54 7.60
C ILE A 91 -6.66 -19.61 8.07
N LEU A 92 -7.95 -19.29 8.14
CA LEU A 92 -8.99 -20.23 8.54
C LEU A 92 -9.06 -21.47 7.63
N LEU A 93 -8.85 -21.29 6.33
CA LEU A 93 -8.84 -22.38 5.35
C LEU A 93 -7.55 -23.18 5.39
N PHE A 94 -6.41 -22.52 5.55
CA PHE A 94 -5.09 -23.15 5.42
C PHE A 94 -4.67 -23.90 6.67
N ILE A 95 -5.06 -23.48 7.88
CA ILE A 95 -4.73 -24.22 9.10
C ILE A 95 -5.17 -25.69 8.99
N PRO A 96 -6.44 -26.04 8.73
CA PRO A 96 -6.84 -27.44 8.54
C PRO A 96 -6.19 -28.09 7.31
N LEU A 97 -6.03 -27.33 6.21
CA LEU A 97 -5.37 -27.85 5.00
C LEU A 97 -3.92 -28.26 5.27
N PHE A 98 -3.16 -27.45 6.00
CA PHE A 98 -1.77 -27.75 6.37
C PHE A 98 -1.69 -28.93 7.31
N GLN A 99 -2.59 -29.03 8.30
CA GLN A 99 -2.56 -30.13 9.28
C GLN A 99 -2.97 -31.47 8.67
N ILE A 100 -4.01 -31.48 7.81
CA ILE A 100 -4.57 -32.73 7.29
C ILE A 100 -3.80 -33.22 6.05
N PHE A 101 -3.34 -32.32 5.18
CA PHE A 101 -2.76 -32.71 3.89
C PHE A 101 -1.27 -32.36 3.78
N ILE A 102 -0.87 -31.09 4.03
CA ILE A 102 0.47 -30.62 3.69
C ILE A 102 1.52 -31.22 4.63
N TYR A 103 1.30 -31.19 5.95
CA TYR A 103 2.26 -31.74 6.91
C TYR A 103 2.41 -33.26 6.79
N PRO A 104 1.36 -34.08 6.66
CA PRO A 104 1.52 -35.51 6.44
C PRO A 104 2.21 -35.87 5.12
N LEU A 105 1.95 -35.09 4.05
CA LEU A 105 2.62 -35.29 2.76
C LEU A 105 4.11 -34.94 2.84
N ALA A 106 4.43 -33.76 3.40
CA ALA A 106 5.80 -33.31 3.57
C ALA A 106 6.61 -34.23 4.53
N ALA A 107 5.96 -34.76 5.57
CA ALA A 107 6.59 -35.72 6.51
C ALA A 107 7.05 -37.01 5.86
N LYS A 108 6.48 -37.41 4.70
CA LYS A 108 6.96 -38.57 3.92
C LYS A 108 8.30 -38.30 3.24
N CYS A 109 8.61 -37.03 2.94
CA CYS A 109 9.82 -36.64 2.22
C CYS A 109 10.92 -36.11 3.16
N PHE A 110 10.50 -35.38 4.23
CA PHE A 110 11.41 -34.65 5.12
C PHE A 110 10.99 -34.80 6.58
N THR A 111 11.95 -34.78 7.50
CA THR A 111 11.67 -34.63 8.94
C THR A 111 11.22 -33.19 9.22
N LEU A 112 9.95 -33.01 9.59
CA LEU A 112 9.36 -31.69 9.86
C LEU A 112 9.66 -31.25 11.29
N THR A 113 10.79 -30.57 11.50
CA THR A 113 11.06 -29.89 12.77
C THR A 113 10.49 -28.48 12.76
N PRO A 114 10.14 -27.87 13.92
CA PRO A 114 9.64 -26.51 14.00
C PRO A 114 10.55 -25.50 13.28
N LEU A 115 11.86 -25.56 13.48
CA LEU A 115 12.82 -24.67 12.84
C LEU A 115 12.85 -24.81 11.31
N ARG A 116 12.69 -26.03 10.76
CA ARG A 116 12.58 -26.25 9.31
C ARG A 116 11.30 -25.66 8.74
N LYS A 117 10.18 -25.76 9.46
CA LYS A 117 8.92 -25.11 9.07
C LYS A 117 9.10 -23.58 9.03
N MET A 118 9.76 -23.01 10.04
CA MET A 118 10.05 -21.56 10.07
C MET A 118 10.95 -21.13 8.91
N VAL A 119 12.00 -21.90 8.57
CA VAL A 119 12.83 -21.60 7.39
C VAL A 119 11.99 -21.62 6.10
N ALA A 120 11.15 -22.63 5.92
CA ALA A 120 10.25 -22.71 4.77
C ALA A 120 9.28 -21.53 4.73
N GLY A 121 8.70 -21.16 5.87
CA GLY A 121 7.84 -19.97 6.00
C GLY A 121 8.56 -18.68 5.61
N GLY A 122 9.79 -18.48 6.08
CA GLY A 122 10.57 -17.30 5.71
C GLY A 122 10.94 -17.25 4.22
N LEU A 123 11.22 -18.37 3.59
CA LEU A 123 11.43 -18.44 2.14
C LEU A 123 10.15 -18.12 1.36
N LEU A 124 8.99 -18.59 1.84
CA LEU A 124 7.71 -18.22 1.25
C LEU A 124 7.42 -16.72 1.42
N ALA A 125 7.75 -16.12 2.56
CA ALA A 125 7.63 -14.67 2.73
C ALA A 125 8.50 -13.90 1.73
N SER A 126 9.75 -14.32 1.52
CA SER A 126 10.60 -13.76 0.46
C SER A 126 9.97 -13.94 -0.93
N LEU A 127 9.42 -15.10 -1.24
CA LEU A 127 8.76 -15.41 -2.52
C LEU A 127 7.52 -14.53 -2.73
N SER A 128 6.72 -14.25 -1.69
CA SER A 128 5.53 -13.40 -1.80
C SER A 128 5.89 -11.97 -2.24
N PHE A 129 6.99 -11.41 -1.69
CA PHE A 129 7.51 -10.11 -2.09
C PHE A 129 8.14 -10.10 -3.49
N LEU A 130 8.73 -11.22 -3.90
CA LEU A 130 9.19 -11.38 -5.28
C LEU A 130 8.01 -11.34 -6.26
N VAL A 131 6.91 -12.03 -5.96
CA VAL A 131 5.68 -11.98 -6.76
C VAL A 131 5.08 -10.58 -6.76
N ALA A 132 5.01 -9.91 -5.60
CA ALA A 132 4.54 -8.53 -5.50
C ALA A 132 5.37 -7.57 -6.36
N GLY A 133 6.70 -7.77 -6.41
CA GLY A 133 7.59 -7.00 -7.28
C GLY A 133 7.30 -7.18 -8.77
N PHE A 134 7.02 -8.40 -9.22
CA PHE A 134 6.63 -8.64 -10.61
C PHE A 134 5.27 -8.02 -10.95
N VAL A 135 4.30 -8.11 -10.05
CA VAL A 135 3.00 -7.43 -10.23
C VAL A 135 3.21 -5.92 -10.32
N GLN A 136 4.09 -5.35 -9.48
CA GLN A 136 4.39 -3.92 -9.50
C GLN A 136 5.05 -3.46 -10.81
N LEU A 137 5.85 -4.29 -11.46
CA LEU A 137 6.39 -3.93 -12.79
C LEU A 137 5.27 -3.69 -13.80
N GLY A 138 4.21 -4.52 -13.78
CA GLY A 138 3.04 -4.30 -14.63
C GLY A 138 2.26 -3.04 -14.24
N VAL A 139 2.13 -2.75 -12.94
CA VAL A 139 1.48 -1.52 -12.45
C VAL A 139 2.26 -0.28 -12.85
N ASN A 140 3.59 -0.33 -12.83
CA ASN A 140 4.44 0.80 -13.19
C ASN A 140 4.24 1.27 -14.64
N GLU A 141 3.77 0.41 -15.56
CA GLU A 141 3.48 0.81 -16.95
C GLU A 141 2.36 1.84 -17.05
N THR A 142 1.47 1.91 -16.07
CA THR A 142 0.35 2.87 -16.03
C THR A 142 0.58 4.04 -15.08
N LEU A 143 1.71 4.08 -14.39
CA LEU A 143 2.06 5.21 -13.53
C LEU A 143 2.50 6.42 -14.37
N PRO A 144 2.22 7.65 -13.91
CA PRO A 144 2.69 8.84 -14.59
C PRO A 144 4.21 8.93 -14.54
N THR A 145 4.80 9.26 -15.67
CA THR A 145 6.19 9.72 -15.68
C THR A 145 6.21 11.16 -15.16
N LEU A 146 7.01 11.42 -14.14
CA LEU A 146 7.18 12.75 -13.56
C LEU A 146 8.44 13.40 -14.12
N PRO A 147 8.46 14.73 -14.34
CA PRO A 147 9.66 15.43 -14.77
C PRO A 147 10.73 15.41 -13.67
N ASN A 148 11.97 15.24 -14.07
CA ASN A 148 13.10 15.41 -13.19
C ASN A 148 13.25 16.89 -12.77
N PHE A 149 14.14 17.14 -11.79
CA PHE A 149 14.40 18.49 -11.28
C PHE A 149 15.05 19.45 -12.30
N ASP A 150 15.47 18.95 -13.47
CA ASP A 150 16.01 19.72 -14.59
C ASP A 150 15.10 19.70 -15.84
N GLU A 151 13.87 19.19 -15.70
CA GLU A 151 12.92 19.02 -16.83
C GLU A 151 11.56 19.63 -16.49
N ALA A 152 10.79 19.95 -17.54
CA ALA A 152 9.35 20.20 -17.49
C ALA A 152 8.67 19.48 -18.63
N PHE A 153 7.44 19.03 -18.40
CA PHE A 153 6.64 18.35 -19.41
C PHE A 153 5.54 19.27 -19.91
N VAL A 154 5.28 19.27 -21.20
CA VAL A 154 4.24 20.08 -21.84
C VAL A 154 3.34 19.20 -22.69
N SER A 155 2.07 19.12 -22.34
CA SER A 155 1.02 18.50 -23.18
C SER A 155 0.36 19.55 -24.04
N ILE A 156 0.01 19.22 -25.29
CA ILE A 156 -0.70 20.16 -26.19
C ILE A 156 -2.07 19.60 -26.53
N TRP A 157 -3.08 20.47 -26.41
CA TRP A 157 -4.47 20.16 -26.69
C TRP A 157 -5.02 21.00 -27.81
N ASN A 158 -5.58 20.35 -28.83
CA ASN A 158 -6.31 21.00 -29.89
C ASN A 158 -7.82 20.95 -29.59
N GLN A 159 -8.39 22.06 -29.20
CA GLN A 159 -9.82 22.21 -28.86
C GLN A 159 -10.60 22.88 -30.00
N LEU A 160 -10.05 22.87 -31.20
CA LEU A 160 -10.71 23.37 -32.40
C LEU A 160 -11.50 22.24 -33.07
N ASP A 161 -12.70 22.56 -33.55
CA ASP A 161 -13.60 21.54 -34.13
C ASP A 161 -13.22 21.09 -35.54
N SER A 162 -12.51 21.93 -36.32
CA SER A 162 -12.27 21.71 -37.73
C SER A 162 -10.81 21.85 -38.19
N CYS A 163 -9.93 22.30 -37.30
CA CYS A 163 -8.53 22.58 -37.66
C CYS A 163 -7.57 21.51 -37.08
N THR A 164 -6.63 21.08 -37.90
CA THR A 164 -5.44 20.36 -37.39
C THR A 164 -4.39 21.40 -36.94
N VAL A 165 -3.88 21.26 -35.77
CA VAL A 165 -2.83 22.11 -35.17
C VAL A 165 -1.51 21.36 -35.27
N THR A 166 -0.53 21.98 -35.95
CA THR A 166 0.84 21.47 -35.97
C THR A 166 1.70 22.31 -35.06
N ALA A 167 2.19 21.69 -33.99
CA ALA A 167 3.04 22.36 -33.02
C ALA A 167 4.52 22.03 -33.28
N THR A 168 5.36 23.06 -33.16
CA THR A 168 6.80 22.94 -33.34
C THR A 168 7.51 23.59 -32.13
N PHE A 169 8.27 22.80 -31.41
CA PHE A 169 9.18 23.26 -30.36
C PHE A 169 10.61 23.34 -30.91
N GLN A 170 11.38 24.27 -30.37
CA GLN A 170 12.78 24.37 -30.74
C GLN A 170 13.54 23.08 -30.38
N GLY A 171 14.14 22.44 -31.40
CA GLY A 171 14.89 21.19 -31.19
C GLY A 171 14.05 19.90 -31.29
N TYR A 172 12.74 19.99 -31.51
CA TYR A 172 11.85 18.86 -31.68
C TYR A 172 11.28 18.78 -33.10
N LYS A 173 10.89 17.58 -33.52
CA LYS A 173 10.17 17.42 -34.80
C LYS A 173 8.75 17.98 -34.64
N PRO A 174 8.24 18.67 -35.69
CA PRO A 174 6.83 19.09 -35.70
C PRO A 174 5.91 17.88 -35.55
N PHE A 175 4.84 18.05 -34.79
CA PHE A 175 3.79 17.04 -34.66
C PHE A 175 2.42 17.68 -34.82
N SER A 176 1.51 16.98 -35.49
CA SER A 176 0.18 17.45 -35.81
C SER A 176 -0.86 16.80 -34.92
N ILE A 177 -1.77 17.59 -34.39
CA ILE A 177 -2.85 17.17 -33.50
C ILE A 177 -4.17 17.42 -34.23
N ALA A 178 -4.95 16.37 -34.42
CA ALA A 178 -6.24 16.43 -35.09
C ALA A 178 -7.26 17.27 -34.31
N PRO A 179 -8.37 17.73 -34.93
CA PRO A 179 -9.43 18.45 -34.24
C PRO A 179 -9.97 17.70 -33.02
N ASN A 180 -10.20 18.41 -31.93
CA ASN A 180 -10.69 17.86 -30.65
C ASN A 180 -9.83 16.75 -30.04
N MET A 181 -8.53 16.73 -30.35
CA MET A 181 -7.57 15.75 -29.82
C MET A 181 -6.46 16.41 -29.00
N SER A 182 -5.83 15.61 -28.18
CA SER A 182 -4.61 15.99 -27.47
C SER A 182 -3.40 15.25 -28.04
N ILE A 183 -2.20 15.62 -27.62
CA ILE A 183 -0.97 14.87 -27.95
C ILE A 183 -1.04 13.43 -27.44
N VAL A 184 -1.74 13.18 -26.35
CA VAL A 184 -1.97 11.85 -25.78
C VAL A 184 -2.71 10.93 -26.73
N ASP A 185 -3.64 11.50 -27.51
CA ASP A 185 -4.49 10.74 -28.44
C ASP A 185 -3.79 10.47 -29.78
N ASN A 186 -2.58 11.00 -29.97
CA ASN A 186 -1.85 10.83 -31.21
C ASN A 186 -1.07 9.50 -31.22
N PRO A 187 -1.48 8.50 -32.00
CA PRO A 187 -0.84 7.19 -32.04
C PRO A 187 0.61 7.22 -32.55
N ALA A 188 1.01 8.32 -33.21
CA ALA A 188 2.37 8.45 -33.75
C ALA A 188 3.40 8.88 -32.70
N THR A 189 2.97 9.51 -31.59
CA THR A 189 3.90 10.07 -30.61
C THR A 189 4.23 9.12 -29.47
N LYS A 190 3.36 8.19 -29.11
CA LYS A 190 3.47 7.30 -27.92
C LYS A 190 3.74 8.03 -26.60
N GLU A 191 3.90 9.35 -26.62
CA GLU A 191 4.25 10.19 -25.48
C GLU A 191 3.07 11.10 -25.17
N SER A 192 2.73 11.21 -23.91
CA SER A 192 1.64 12.06 -23.42
C SER A 192 2.03 13.54 -23.34
N SER A 193 3.32 13.85 -23.49
CA SER A 193 3.87 15.19 -23.35
C SER A 193 5.22 15.33 -24.02
N VAL A 194 5.60 16.57 -24.31
CA VAL A 194 6.95 16.93 -24.77
C VAL A 194 7.82 17.18 -23.54
N HIS A 195 8.95 16.49 -23.46
CA HIS A 195 9.91 16.62 -22.37
C HIS A 195 10.92 17.72 -22.70
N LEU A 196 10.93 18.80 -21.96
CA LEU A 196 11.77 19.97 -22.17
C LEU A 196 12.79 20.10 -21.05
N ARG A 197 14.06 20.19 -21.40
CA ARG A 197 15.14 20.40 -20.43
C ARG A 197 15.37 21.88 -20.17
N ALA A 198 15.53 22.21 -18.89
CA ALA A 198 15.94 23.55 -18.47
C ALA A 198 17.38 23.84 -18.88
N PRO A 199 17.73 25.10 -19.21
CA PRO A 199 19.10 25.53 -19.31
C PRO A 199 19.84 25.32 -17.96
N PRO A 200 21.15 25.07 -17.98
CA PRO A 200 21.89 24.84 -16.74
C PRO A 200 21.70 25.97 -15.71
N SER A 201 21.43 25.60 -14.46
CA SER A 201 21.24 26.51 -13.33
C SER A 201 20.01 27.45 -13.44
N THR A 202 19.00 27.09 -14.23
CA THR A 202 17.79 27.90 -14.41
C THR A 202 16.58 27.12 -13.89
N GLU A 203 15.80 27.68 -12.99
CA GLU A 203 14.55 27.09 -12.53
C GLU A 203 13.36 27.47 -13.43
N ASN A 204 13.35 28.72 -13.93
CA ASN A 204 12.32 29.26 -14.79
C ASN A 204 12.90 29.64 -16.14
N TRP A 205 12.28 29.19 -17.21
CA TRP A 205 12.69 29.56 -18.59
C TRP A 205 11.49 29.64 -19.51
N THR A 206 11.70 30.26 -20.67
CA THR A 206 10.68 30.39 -21.71
C THR A 206 11.05 29.60 -22.93
N VAL A 207 10.09 28.90 -23.51
CA VAL A 207 10.26 28.12 -24.75
C VAL A 207 9.32 28.67 -25.82
N PRO A 208 9.85 29.09 -26.98
CA PRO A 208 9.00 29.50 -28.10
C PRO A 208 8.34 28.28 -28.75
N ILE A 209 7.03 28.34 -28.92
CA ILE A 209 6.24 27.38 -29.67
C ILE A 209 5.70 28.04 -30.91
N ARG A 210 5.83 27.37 -32.06
CA ARG A 210 5.18 27.75 -33.29
C ARG A 210 4.01 26.83 -33.55
N LEU A 211 2.86 27.43 -33.92
CA LEU A 211 1.64 26.75 -34.29
C LEU A 211 1.29 27.05 -35.74
N ASP A 212 1.09 25.98 -36.52
CA ASP A 212 0.59 26.08 -37.89
C ASP A 212 -0.80 25.42 -37.92
N TYR A 213 -1.76 26.08 -38.54
CA TYR A 213 -3.16 25.67 -38.62
C TYR A 213 -3.51 25.20 -40.01
N ALA A 214 -3.94 23.94 -40.17
CA ALA A 214 -4.34 23.38 -41.44
C ALA A 214 -5.83 23.00 -41.44
N GLY A 215 -6.53 23.34 -42.51
CA GLY A 215 -7.94 23.00 -42.69
C GLY A 215 -8.91 23.91 -41.94
N CYS A 216 -8.45 25.03 -41.44
CA CYS A 216 -9.31 26.03 -40.79
C CYS A 216 -10.17 26.71 -41.82
N THR A 217 -11.44 26.35 -41.88
CA THR A 217 -12.42 26.92 -42.84
C THR A 217 -13.26 28.04 -42.25
N SER A 218 -13.11 28.29 -40.96
CA SER A 218 -13.92 29.31 -40.25
C SER A 218 -13.15 30.59 -40.05
N ASP A 219 -13.79 31.74 -40.38
CA ASP A 219 -13.27 33.07 -40.09
C ASP A 219 -13.01 33.32 -38.59
N ASN A 220 -13.56 32.47 -37.75
CA ASN A 220 -13.41 32.55 -36.29
C ASN A 220 -11.98 32.26 -35.80
N TYR A 221 -11.12 31.60 -36.60
CA TYR A 221 -9.77 31.17 -36.18
C TYR A 221 -8.64 32.03 -36.75
N GLN A 222 -8.94 33.01 -37.61
CA GLN A 222 -7.93 33.88 -38.25
C GLN A 222 -7.10 34.72 -37.25
N TYR A 223 -7.54 34.79 -36.01
CA TYR A 223 -6.88 35.58 -34.96
C TYR A 223 -6.04 34.74 -34.01
N LEU A 224 -5.94 33.43 -34.21
CA LEU A 224 -5.11 32.60 -33.36
C LEU A 224 -3.61 32.89 -33.61
N PRO A 225 -2.78 32.93 -32.56
CA PRO A 225 -1.38 33.27 -32.70
C PRO A 225 -0.61 32.11 -33.37
N ASN A 226 0.24 32.44 -34.33
CA ASN A 226 1.13 31.46 -34.97
C ASN A 226 2.39 31.14 -34.13
N SER A 227 2.67 31.95 -33.11
CA SER A 227 3.78 31.70 -32.19
C SER A 227 3.52 32.36 -30.84
N PHE A 228 3.97 31.71 -29.79
CA PHE A 228 3.93 32.24 -28.43
C PHE A 228 5.05 31.63 -27.59
N ASN A 229 5.31 32.23 -26.44
CA ASN A 229 6.28 31.75 -25.50
C ASN A 229 5.57 31.08 -24.32
N VAL A 230 5.98 29.86 -23.98
CA VAL A 230 5.52 29.13 -22.80
C VAL A 230 6.50 29.38 -21.67
N GLU A 231 5.99 29.81 -20.54
CA GLU A 231 6.76 29.98 -19.32
C GLU A 231 6.77 28.66 -18.54
N LEU A 232 7.96 28.14 -18.29
CA LEU A 232 8.15 26.83 -17.65
C LEU A 232 8.97 26.98 -16.37
N LYS A 233 8.63 26.16 -15.41
CA LYS A 233 9.42 25.93 -14.19
C LYS A 233 9.78 24.45 -14.11
N THR A 234 10.98 24.14 -13.64
CA THR A 234 11.47 22.77 -13.47
C THR A 234 10.54 21.95 -12.58
N ALA A 235 10.55 20.62 -12.79
CA ALA A 235 9.75 19.63 -12.05
C ALA A 235 8.22 19.83 -12.13
N ASN A 236 7.73 20.54 -13.15
CA ASN A 236 6.31 20.78 -13.35
C ASN A 236 5.79 20.20 -14.68
N VAL A 237 4.51 19.89 -14.68
CA VAL A 237 3.78 19.45 -15.88
C VAL A 237 2.81 20.55 -16.31
N TYR A 238 2.86 20.91 -17.57
CA TYR A 238 2.04 21.95 -18.15
C TYR A 238 1.15 21.41 -19.28
N TYR A 239 0.05 22.08 -19.51
CA TYR A 239 -0.68 21.96 -20.75
C TYR A 239 -0.68 23.30 -21.50
N VAL A 240 -0.75 23.20 -22.82
CA VAL A 240 -1.02 24.33 -23.72
C VAL A 240 -2.24 23.95 -24.54
N ALA A 241 -3.31 24.72 -24.42
CA ALA A 241 -4.55 24.47 -25.12
C ALA A 241 -4.79 25.53 -26.19
N VAL A 242 -5.07 25.07 -27.41
CA VAL A 242 -5.48 25.89 -28.54
C VAL A 242 -6.99 25.80 -28.64
N SER A 243 -7.69 26.88 -28.27
CA SER A 243 -9.15 26.94 -28.25
C SER A 243 -9.70 28.00 -29.20
N PRO A 244 -11.00 27.98 -29.53
CA PRO A 244 -11.64 29.05 -30.31
C PRO A 244 -11.49 30.43 -29.69
N ASN A 245 -11.26 30.51 -28.39
CA ASN A 245 -11.15 31.77 -27.65
C ASN A 245 -9.70 32.26 -27.49
N GLY A 246 -8.73 31.50 -27.94
CA GLY A 246 -7.29 31.81 -27.83
C GLY A 246 -6.45 30.62 -27.39
N VAL A 247 -5.17 30.89 -27.15
CA VAL A 247 -4.23 29.89 -26.63
C VAL A 247 -3.97 30.21 -25.15
N TYR A 248 -4.03 29.21 -24.31
CA TYR A 248 -3.78 29.36 -22.88
C TYR A 248 -2.92 28.22 -22.35
N GLN A 249 -2.20 28.50 -21.29
CA GLN A 249 -1.30 27.59 -20.59
C GLN A 249 -1.76 27.43 -19.15
N GLY A 250 -1.65 26.23 -18.60
CA GLY A 250 -1.89 25.97 -17.18
C GLY A 250 -1.03 24.83 -16.64
N LEU A 251 -1.09 24.64 -15.34
CA LEU A 251 -0.43 23.54 -14.63
C LEU A 251 -1.33 22.30 -14.58
N VAL A 252 -0.71 21.14 -14.65
CA VAL A 252 -1.37 19.85 -14.47
C VAL A 252 -0.78 19.18 -13.25
N ASP A 253 -1.64 18.67 -12.36
CA ASP A 253 -1.23 17.71 -11.36
C ASP A 253 -1.36 16.28 -11.93
N PRO A 254 -0.26 15.62 -12.31
CA PRO A 254 -0.29 14.27 -12.87
C PRO A 254 -0.46 13.18 -11.81
N SER A 255 -0.59 13.55 -10.55
CA SER A 255 -0.68 12.60 -9.44
C SER A 255 -1.99 11.80 -9.51
N LYS A 256 -1.86 10.48 -9.49
CA LYS A 256 -3.03 9.60 -9.35
C LYS A 256 -3.69 9.78 -7.98
N PRO A 257 -5.02 9.60 -7.87
CA PRO A 257 -5.71 9.67 -6.59
C PRO A 257 -5.22 8.57 -5.65
N THR A 258 -5.13 8.89 -4.36
CA THR A 258 -4.56 8.02 -3.32
C THR A 258 -5.58 7.58 -2.26
N GLN A 259 -6.86 7.91 -2.41
CA GLN A 259 -7.88 7.63 -1.38
C GLN A 259 -8.28 6.15 -1.33
N GLY A 260 -8.04 5.38 -2.40
CA GLY A 260 -8.31 3.95 -2.43
C GLY A 260 -9.80 3.59 -2.55
N THR A 261 -10.65 4.52 -2.98
CA THR A 261 -12.09 4.28 -3.19
C THR A 261 -12.45 4.07 -4.66
N GLY A 262 -11.43 3.82 -5.52
CA GLY A 262 -11.60 3.56 -6.95
C GLY A 262 -11.85 4.82 -7.77
N GLU A 263 -11.46 5.99 -7.30
CA GLU A 263 -11.64 7.29 -7.92
C GLU A 263 -10.68 7.55 -9.09
N PHE A 264 -11.01 8.58 -9.88
CA PHE A 264 -10.11 9.25 -10.82
C PHE A 264 -9.87 10.68 -10.38
N SER A 265 -8.79 11.31 -10.84
CA SER A 265 -8.49 12.72 -10.57
C SER A 265 -9.06 13.59 -11.68
N LEU A 266 -9.76 14.66 -11.32
CA LEU A 266 -10.37 15.59 -12.28
C LEU A 266 -9.97 17.03 -11.98
N GLY A 267 -9.30 17.67 -12.94
CA GLY A 267 -9.15 19.11 -13.04
C GLY A 267 -10.19 19.70 -13.99
N ILE A 268 -10.63 20.93 -13.75
CA ILE A 268 -11.56 21.64 -14.64
C ILE A 268 -10.92 22.94 -15.10
N VAL A 269 -11.11 23.28 -16.37
CA VAL A 269 -10.66 24.54 -16.97
C VAL A 269 -11.82 25.20 -17.67
N THR A 270 -12.07 26.49 -17.41
CA THR A 270 -13.08 27.27 -18.13
C THR A 270 -12.43 28.36 -18.96
N ALA A 271 -12.56 28.25 -20.29
CA ALA A 271 -12.09 29.20 -21.27
C ALA A 271 -13.28 29.69 -22.12
N THR A 272 -14.30 30.26 -21.46
CA THR A 272 -15.58 30.68 -22.09
C THR A 272 -15.67 32.17 -22.30
N THR A 273 -16.54 32.55 -23.26
CA THR A 273 -16.91 33.96 -23.53
C THR A 273 -18.41 34.15 -23.30
N PRO A 274 -18.87 35.07 -22.39
CA PRO A 274 -18.02 35.78 -21.43
C PRO A 274 -17.33 34.85 -20.44
N ARG A 275 -16.22 35.32 -19.89
CA ARG A 275 -15.47 34.59 -18.88
C ARG A 275 -16.35 34.19 -17.70
N TYR A 276 -16.14 32.96 -17.24
CA TYR A 276 -16.74 32.49 -15.99
C TYR A 276 -15.64 32.22 -14.96
N ASP A 277 -15.71 32.90 -13.85
CA ASP A 277 -14.79 32.81 -12.71
C ASP A 277 -15.54 32.52 -11.40
N GLY A 278 -16.77 32.00 -11.49
CA GLY A 278 -17.59 31.59 -10.36
C GLY A 278 -17.29 30.14 -9.95
N ASN A 279 -17.98 29.70 -8.92
CA ASN A 279 -17.85 28.33 -8.41
C ASN A 279 -18.53 27.31 -9.33
N LEU A 280 -18.02 26.08 -9.33
CA LEU A 280 -18.56 24.96 -10.08
C LEU A 280 -19.04 23.86 -9.15
N VAL A 281 -20.12 23.19 -9.53
CA VAL A 281 -20.60 22.00 -8.86
C VAL A 281 -20.87 20.91 -9.88
N MET A 282 -20.49 19.69 -9.57
CA MET A 282 -20.75 18.51 -10.37
C MET A 282 -21.62 17.55 -9.59
N CYS A 283 -22.79 17.20 -10.15
CA CYS A 283 -23.80 16.37 -9.51
C CYS A 283 -23.94 15.04 -10.21
N ARG A 284 -24.13 14.00 -9.42
CA ARG A 284 -24.26 12.65 -9.91
C ARG A 284 -25.63 12.42 -10.56
N MET A 285 -25.64 11.93 -11.80
CA MET A 285 -26.88 11.70 -12.56
C MET A 285 -27.44 10.27 -12.39
N ASP A 286 -26.59 9.32 -12.03
CA ASP A 286 -26.95 7.90 -11.85
C ASP A 286 -27.33 7.55 -10.39
N ALA A 287 -27.42 8.56 -9.52
CA ALA A 287 -27.87 8.36 -8.15
C ALA A 287 -29.38 8.06 -8.09
N SER A 288 -29.78 7.15 -7.20
CA SER A 288 -31.17 6.88 -6.93
C SER A 288 -31.86 8.12 -6.35
N GLY A 289 -32.80 8.72 -7.10
CA GLY A 289 -33.52 9.94 -6.70
C GLY A 289 -32.97 11.23 -7.31
N PHE A 290 -32.16 11.15 -8.36
CA PHE A 290 -31.75 12.31 -9.13
C PHE A 290 -32.98 13.06 -9.66
N ASP A 291 -33.11 14.33 -9.25
CA ASP A 291 -34.15 15.26 -9.75
C ASP A 291 -33.49 16.33 -10.64
N PRO A 292 -33.79 16.38 -11.93
CA PRO A 292 -33.24 17.40 -12.82
C PRO A 292 -33.58 18.84 -12.42
N LEU A 293 -34.67 19.04 -11.65
CA LEU A 293 -35.09 20.36 -11.16
C LEU A 293 -34.32 20.76 -9.89
N HIS A 294 -33.86 19.79 -9.12
CA HIS A 294 -33.07 19.99 -7.91
C HIS A 294 -31.83 19.10 -7.96
N PRO A 295 -30.92 19.35 -8.91
CA PRO A 295 -29.68 18.59 -9.00
C PRO A 295 -28.86 18.80 -7.72
N CYS A 296 -28.13 17.82 -7.28
CA CYS A 296 -27.29 17.88 -6.09
C CYS A 296 -28.08 17.95 -4.77
N ASP A 297 -28.68 16.82 -4.36
CA ASP A 297 -29.31 16.74 -3.03
C ASP A 297 -28.24 16.93 -1.93
N PRO A 298 -28.35 17.97 -1.09
CA PRO A 298 -27.37 18.23 -0.02
C PRO A 298 -27.37 17.17 1.09
N ARG A 299 -28.38 16.28 1.12
CA ARG A 299 -28.48 15.16 2.06
C ARG A 299 -27.57 13.97 1.69
N SER A 300 -27.05 13.94 0.47
CA SER A 300 -26.17 12.88 -0.03
C SER A 300 -24.81 13.45 -0.44
N PRO A 301 -23.87 13.66 0.51
CA PRO A 301 -22.58 14.31 0.24
C PRO A 301 -21.65 13.52 -0.70
N SER A 302 -21.97 12.27 -1.02
CA SER A 302 -21.25 11.45 -2.01
C SER A 302 -21.69 11.70 -3.45
N ASP A 303 -22.77 12.45 -3.67
CA ASP A 303 -23.42 12.62 -4.97
C ASP A 303 -23.15 13.97 -5.62
N PHE A 304 -22.23 14.75 -5.06
CA PHE A 304 -21.76 15.98 -5.67
C PHE A 304 -20.31 16.31 -5.32
N TYR A 305 -19.63 17.07 -6.21
CA TYR A 305 -18.32 17.67 -6.00
C TYR A 305 -18.40 19.16 -6.26
N TYR A 306 -17.69 19.92 -5.46
CA TYR A 306 -17.71 21.37 -5.48
C TYR A 306 -16.31 21.92 -5.75
N TRP A 307 -16.17 22.85 -6.69
CA TRP A 307 -14.94 23.58 -6.98
C TRP A 307 -15.14 25.06 -6.67
N GLU A 308 -14.32 25.54 -5.76
CA GLU A 308 -14.25 26.98 -5.44
C GLU A 308 -13.25 27.65 -6.37
N THR A 309 -13.61 28.85 -6.84
CA THR A 309 -12.60 29.79 -7.28
C THR A 309 -12.05 30.45 -6.03
N ASN A 310 -10.79 30.25 -5.75
CA ASN A 310 -10.10 31.09 -4.78
C ASN A 310 -9.99 32.47 -5.39
N TYR A 311 -11.01 33.30 -5.18
CA TYR A 311 -10.91 34.71 -5.47
C TYR A 311 -10.00 35.30 -4.41
N ASN A 312 -8.79 35.61 -4.83
CA ASN A 312 -7.71 36.02 -3.96
C ASN A 312 -8.00 37.39 -3.38
N ASP A 313 -8.08 37.49 -2.07
CA ASP A 313 -7.90 38.74 -1.32
C ASP A 313 -6.39 39.06 -1.09
N GLY A 314 -5.50 38.44 -1.87
CA GLY A 314 -4.07 38.75 -1.90
C GLY A 314 -3.16 37.89 -1.02
N THR A 315 -3.63 36.78 -0.42
CA THR A 315 -2.84 36.04 0.59
C THR A 315 -2.61 34.56 0.34
N ASP A 316 -3.12 33.94 -0.73
CA ASP A 316 -2.90 32.49 -0.96
C ASP A 316 -2.33 32.21 -2.36
N ASP A 317 -1.09 31.73 -2.41
CA ASP A 317 -0.32 31.38 -3.62
C ASP A 317 -0.82 30.13 -4.38
N ARG A 318 -1.98 29.58 -4.02
CA ARG A 318 -2.50 28.31 -4.56
C ARG A 318 -3.48 28.44 -5.69
N VAL A 319 -3.68 29.60 -6.24
CA VAL A 319 -4.50 29.76 -7.44
C VAL A 319 -3.61 29.54 -8.66
N ALA A 320 -3.70 28.37 -9.26
CA ALA A 320 -3.19 28.16 -10.60
C ALA A 320 -4.06 29.01 -11.57
N ASN A 321 -3.75 30.28 -11.70
CA ASN A 321 -4.31 31.09 -12.77
C ASN A 321 -3.67 30.62 -14.06
N SER A 322 -4.46 30.03 -14.97
CA SER A 322 -4.00 29.85 -16.34
C SER A 322 -3.72 31.23 -16.92
N THR A 323 -2.48 31.43 -17.33
CA THR A 323 -2.11 32.68 -17.97
C THR A 323 -2.55 32.61 -19.42
N TYR A 324 -3.45 33.50 -19.84
CA TYR A 324 -3.70 33.72 -21.27
C TYR A 324 -2.42 34.23 -21.90
N VAL A 325 -1.83 33.38 -22.74
CA VAL A 325 -0.57 33.71 -23.41
C VAL A 325 -0.79 34.70 -24.56
N THR A 326 -1.99 34.74 -25.12
CA THR A 326 -2.43 35.83 -26.02
C THR A 326 -3.96 35.92 -26.04
N ALA A 327 -4.48 36.93 -25.43
CA ALA A 327 -5.86 37.32 -25.64
C ALA A 327 -6.02 37.89 -27.08
N LEU A 328 -7.04 37.48 -27.76
CA LEU A 328 -7.47 38.00 -29.05
C LEU A 328 -7.83 39.52 -28.98
N GLY A 329 -6.88 40.36 -28.62
CA GLY A 329 -7.12 41.79 -28.51
C GLY A 329 -8.23 42.26 -27.54
N ARG A 330 -8.77 41.35 -26.73
CA ARG A 330 -9.77 41.62 -25.71
C ARG A 330 -9.07 41.63 -24.35
N ALA A 331 -8.90 42.80 -23.80
CA ALA A 331 -8.43 42.96 -22.44
C ALA A 331 -9.34 42.17 -21.48
N ASN A 332 -8.77 41.33 -20.63
CA ASN A 332 -9.42 40.57 -19.55
C ASN A 332 -10.11 39.22 -19.89
N GLU A 333 -9.84 38.58 -21.03
CA GLU A 333 -10.26 37.20 -21.23
C GLU A 333 -9.12 36.28 -20.85
N TYR A 334 -9.28 35.41 -19.86
CA TYR A 334 -8.34 34.36 -19.45
C TYR A 334 -9.09 33.11 -19.06
N ALA A 335 -8.44 31.98 -19.18
CA ALA A 335 -8.97 30.73 -18.68
C ALA A 335 -8.87 30.70 -17.14
N VAL A 336 -9.75 29.95 -16.51
CA VAL A 336 -9.75 29.75 -15.06
C VAL A 336 -9.54 28.27 -14.80
N ASP A 337 -8.46 27.96 -14.08
CA ASP A 337 -8.14 26.60 -13.66
C ASP A 337 -8.72 26.34 -12.28
N TYR A 338 -9.33 25.16 -12.14
CA TYR A 338 -9.86 24.68 -10.88
C TYR A 338 -9.01 23.48 -10.41
N ALA A 339 -8.76 23.41 -9.11
CA ALA A 339 -7.92 22.41 -8.50
C ALA A 339 -8.36 20.97 -8.82
N PHE A 340 -7.41 20.09 -8.98
CA PHE A 340 -7.67 18.67 -9.14
C PHE A 340 -8.33 18.09 -7.90
N LYS A 341 -9.36 17.27 -8.11
CA LYS A 341 -10.08 16.57 -7.04
C LYS A 341 -10.30 15.11 -7.40
N PRO A 342 -10.22 14.20 -6.42
CA PRO A 342 -10.61 12.81 -6.61
C PRO A 342 -12.14 12.72 -6.77
N VAL A 343 -12.58 12.09 -7.84
CA VAL A 343 -13.99 11.91 -8.21
C VAL A 343 -14.28 10.43 -8.37
N LYS A 344 -15.40 9.96 -7.84
CA LYS A 344 -15.83 8.57 -8.00
C LYS A 344 -16.31 8.30 -9.42
N PRO A 345 -16.06 7.10 -9.97
CA PRO A 345 -16.62 6.69 -11.24
C PRO A 345 -18.14 6.82 -11.28
N GLY A 346 -18.69 7.16 -12.44
CA GLY A 346 -20.11 7.34 -12.64
C GLY A 346 -20.45 8.39 -13.68
N LYS A 347 -21.73 8.76 -13.73
CA LYS A 347 -22.25 9.75 -14.66
C LYS A 347 -22.52 11.08 -13.95
N TRP A 348 -21.88 12.13 -14.43
CA TRP A 348 -21.80 13.43 -13.76
C TRP A 348 -22.24 14.54 -14.69
N GLN A 349 -22.98 15.53 -14.17
CA GLN A 349 -23.33 16.77 -14.86
C GLN A 349 -22.75 17.98 -14.14
N LEU A 350 -22.18 18.91 -14.90
CA LEU A 350 -21.55 20.12 -14.40
C LEU A 350 -22.55 21.29 -14.40
N TYR A 351 -22.51 22.10 -13.35
CA TYR A 351 -23.34 23.29 -13.17
C TYR A 351 -22.50 24.48 -12.77
N TYR A 352 -22.91 25.66 -13.23
CA TYR A 352 -22.45 26.94 -12.69
C TYR A 352 -23.18 27.25 -11.40
N LEU A 353 -22.46 27.74 -10.42
CA LEU A 353 -23.01 28.11 -9.14
C LEU A 353 -23.01 29.62 -9.00
N ASP A 354 -24.19 30.23 -9.04
CA ASP A 354 -24.36 31.68 -8.82
C ASP A 354 -24.54 31.94 -7.31
N GLY A 355 -23.60 32.66 -6.69
CA GLY A 355 -23.62 33.01 -5.27
C GLY A 355 -22.25 33.43 -4.76
N THR A 356 -22.24 34.23 -3.70
CA THR A 356 -21.00 34.65 -3.06
C THR A 356 -20.39 33.48 -2.26
N ALA A 357 -19.17 33.14 -2.55
CA ALA A 357 -18.40 32.03 -1.91
C ALA A 357 -18.34 32.13 -0.37
N LYS A 358 -18.65 33.25 0.23
CA LYS A 358 -18.67 33.51 1.68
C LYS A 358 -19.72 32.72 2.47
N SER A 359 -20.69 32.09 1.79
CA SER A 359 -21.79 31.36 2.47
C SER A 359 -21.61 29.84 2.51
N VAL A 360 -20.58 29.29 1.87
CA VAL A 360 -20.35 27.86 1.76
C VAL A 360 -19.19 27.44 2.65
N GLY A 361 -19.50 27.23 3.93
CA GLY A 361 -18.52 26.65 4.85
C GLY A 361 -18.31 25.16 4.54
N SER A 362 -17.10 24.69 4.74
CA SER A 362 -16.56 23.36 4.33
C SER A 362 -17.30 22.12 4.84
N LYS A 363 -18.42 22.23 5.52
CA LYS A 363 -19.16 21.07 6.09
C LYS A 363 -20.67 21.06 5.84
N THR A 364 -21.24 22.12 5.23
CA THR A 364 -22.66 22.14 4.85
C THR A 364 -22.78 22.75 3.45
N PRO A 365 -22.87 21.92 2.42
CA PRO A 365 -22.58 22.35 1.06
C PRO A 365 -23.59 23.28 0.43
N PHE A 366 -24.86 23.27 0.83
CA PHE A 366 -25.86 24.15 0.23
C PHE A 366 -26.79 24.74 1.29
N LYS A 367 -26.76 26.07 1.44
CA LYS A 367 -27.91 26.80 1.97
C LYS A 367 -28.96 26.94 0.86
N THR A 368 -30.20 26.96 1.23
CA THR A 368 -31.40 26.95 0.39
C THR A 368 -31.51 28.10 -0.64
N ASP A 369 -30.53 29.01 -0.70
CA ASP A 369 -30.57 30.23 -1.51
C ASP A 369 -29.56 30.25 -2.67
N ILE A 370 -28.96 29.09 -3.01
CA ILE A 370 -27.96 29.01 -4.07
C ILE A 370 -28.64 28.53 -5.36
N THR A 371 -28.58 29.35 -6.42
CA THR A 371 -29.06 28.95 -7.74
C THR A 371 -27.99 28.20 -8.52
N VAL A 372 -28.37 27.08 -9.06
CA VAL A 372 -27.51 26.20 -9.86
C VAL A 372 -27.96 26.31 -11.32
N ASN A 373 -27.07 26.77 -12.19
CA ASN A 373 -27.35 26.91 -13.62
C ASN A 373 -26.68 25.80 -14.41
N ALA A 374 -27.47 25.05 -15.18
CA ALA A 374 -26.95 23.94 -15.97
C ALA A 374 -26.02 24.43 -17.08
N THR A 375 -24.82 23.84 -17.16
CA THR A 375 -23.91 24.08 -18.29
C THR A 375 -24.30 23.30 -19.54
N GLY A 376 -25.15 22.27 -19.42
CA GLY A 376 -25.43 21.28 -20.45
C GLY A 376 -24.28 20.27 -20.65
N VAL A 377 -23.21 20.38 -19.88
CA VAL A 377 -22.03 19.48 -19.97
C VAL A 377 -22.18 18.36 -18.97
N TRP A 378 -22.03 17.15 -19.47
CA TRP A 378 -21.98 15.94 -18.66
C TRP A 378 -20.80 15.06 -19.09
N MET A 379 -20.31 14.25 -18.16
CA MET A 379 -19.27 13.25 -18.41
C MET A 379 -19.63 11.93 -17.74
N GLU A 380 -19.17 10.86 -18.34
CA GLU A 380 -19.30 9.52 -17.80
C GLU A 380 -17.91 8.90 -17.81
N VAL A 381 -17.43 8.49 -16.64
CA VAL A 381 -16.10 7.92 -16.45
C VAL A 381 -16.25 6.68 -15.59
N HIS A 382 -15.76 5.56 -16.09
CA HIS A 382 -15.72 4.28 -15.40
C HIS A 382 -14.29 3.86 -15.04
N GLU A 383 -13.29 4.52 -15.62
CA GLU A 383 -11.88 4.27 -15.38
C GLU A 383 -11.48 4.73 -13.98
N GLN A 384 -10.55 3.98 -13.39
CA GLN A 384 -10.01 4.25 -12.07
C GLN A 384 -8.53 4.66 -12.16
N GLY A 385 -8.11 5.52 -11.26
CA GLY A 385 -6.72 5.97 -11.19
C GLY A 385 -6.27 6.84 -12.37
N ALA A 386 -7.16 7.19 -13.31
CA ALA A 386 -6.85 8.12 -14.39
C ALA A 386 -6.79 9.56 -13.89
N VAL A 387 -6.09 10.42 -14.63
CA VAL A 387 -6.11 11.87 -14.43
C VAL A 387 -6.69 12.53 -15.66
N PHE A 388 -7.79 13.23 -15.49
CA PHE A 388 -8.49 13.94 -16.55
C PHE A 388 -8.50 15.45 -16.30
N VAL A 389 -8.54 16.21 -17.40
CA VAL A 389 -8.90 17.63 -17.38
C VAL A 389 -10.11 17.82 -18.27
N LEU A 390 -11.17 18.36 -17.68
CA LEU A 390 -12.39 18.78 -18.38
C LEU A 390 -12.26 20.26 -18.72
N ALA A 391 -12.06 20.58 -20.00
CA ALA A 391 -12.01 21.94 -20.48
C ALA A 391 -13.36 22.36 -21.08
N LEU A 392 -13.84 23.55 -20.72
CA LEU A 392 -15.01 24.20 -21.29
C LEU A 392 -14.58 25.38 -22.14
N THR A 393 -14.95 25.37 -23.41
CA THR A 393 -14.59 26.42 -24.38
C THR A 393 -15.82 27.02 -25.07
N GLY A 394 -15.65 28.11 -25.80
CA GLY A 394 -16.71 28.73 -26.57
C GLY A 394 -17.61 29.66 -25.72
N SER A 395 -18.93 29.56 -25.91
CA SER A 395 -19.87 30.42 -25.21
C SER A 395 -20.18 29.92 -23.81
N LYS A 396 -20.20 30.81 -22.80
CA LYS A 396 -20.63 30.46 -21.42
C LYS A 396 -22.05 29.86 -21.39
N ALA A 397 -22.96 30.31 -22.22
CA ALA A 397 -24.35 29.85 -22.23
C ALA A 397 -24.48 28.41 -22.78
N LYS A 398 -23.57 27.98 -23.68
CA LYS A 398 -23.52 26.65 -24.26
C LYS A 398 -22.06 26.30 -24.52
N PRO A 399 -21.33 25.89 -23.47
CA PRO A 399 -19.93 25.57 -23.62
C PRO A 399 -19.73 24.23 -24.35
N THR A 400 -18.66 24.17 -25.14
CA THR A 400 -18.16 22.91 -25.71
C THR A 400 -17.24 22.25 -24.70
N LYS A 401 -17.45 20.96 -24.47
CA LYS A 401 -16.61 20.17 -23.58
C LYS A 401 -15.47 19.50 -24.33
N HIS A 402 -14.29 19.49 -23.72
CA HIS A 402 -13.14 18.70 -24.15
C HIS A 402 -12.63 17.94 -22.93
N ILE A 403 -12.54 16.62 -23.04
CA ILE A 403 -12.00 15.75 -21.98
C ILE A 403 -10.61 15.31 -22.43
N ASN A 404 -9.59 15.72 -21.68
CA ASN A 404 -8.20 15.35 -21.97
C ASN A 404 -7.71 14.40 -20.88
N GLN A 405 -7.32 13.20 -21.26
CA GLN A 405 -6.68 12.25 -20.36
C GLN A 405 -5.18 12.56 -20.29
N ILE A 406 -4.67 12.82 -19.10
CA ILE A 406 -3.27 13.16 -18.86
C ILE A 406 -2.49 11.93 -18.43
N VAL A 407 -3.09 11.12 -17.54
CA VAL A 407 -2.50 9.89 -17.02
C VAL A 407 -3.46 8.75 -17.28
N GLN A 408 -2.93 7.65 -17.77
CA GLN A 408 -3.70 6.46 -18.08
C GLN A 408 -4.38 5.86 -16.83
N SER A 409 -5.53 5.25 -17.05
CA SER A 409 -6.24 4.48 -16.03
C SER A 409 -5.43 3.27 -15.56
N ASN A 410 -5.77 2.77 -14.39
CA ASN A 410 -5.22 1.53 -13.88
C ASN A 410 -5.67 0.36 -14.78
N SER A 411 -4.74 -0.47 -15.24
CA SER A 411 -5.02 -1.59 -16.15
C SER A 411 -4.82 -2.95 -15.50
N VAL A 412 -3.99 -3.03 -14.47
CA VAL A 412 -3.70 -4.30 -13.78
C VAL A 412 -4.78 -4.57 -12.74
N SER A 413 -5.51 -5.67 -12.88
CA SER A 413 -6.57 -6.04 -11.93
C SER A 413 -6.01 -6.31 -10.53
N ILE A 414 -6.72 -5.84 -9.51
CA ILE A 414 -6.38 -6.05 -8.09
C ILE A 414 -6.31 -7.55 -7.71
N LEU A 415 -6.95 -8.42 -8.49
CA LEU A 415 -6.88 -9.88 -8.28
C LEU A 415 -5.46 -10.43 -8.42
N TRP A 416 -4.55 -9.74 -9.09
CA TRP A 416 -3.14 -10.13 -9.14
C TRP A 416 -2.43 -10.00 -7.79
N GLN A 417 -3.03 -9.39 -6.78
CA GLN A 417 -2.52 -9.44 -5.41
C GLN A 417 -2.85 -10.77 -4.70
N VAL A 418 -3.85 -11.53 -5.16
CA VAL A 418 -4.25 -12.79 -4.51
C VAL A 418 -3.10 -13.80 -4.40
N PRO A 419 -2.30 -14.07 -5.44
CA PRO A 419 -1.16 -14.99 -5.34
C PRO A 419 -0.17 -14.60 -4.22
N GLN A 420 0.20 -13.32 -4.10
CA GLN A 420 1.11 -12.88 -3.05
C GLN A 420 0.51 -13.03 -1.64
N ILE A 421 -0.82 -12.78 -1.49
CA ILE A 421 -1.55 -12.96 -0.23
C ILE A 421 -1.60 -14.45 0.16
N VAL A 422 -1.90 -15.34 -0.78
CA VAL A 422 -1.89 -16.80 -0.57
C VAL A 422 -0.52 -17.25 -0.06
N ILE A 423 0.55 -16.79 -0.68
CA ILE A 423 1.91 -17.19 -0.33
C ILE A 423 2.30 -16.66 1.05
N ILE A 424 1.99 -15.38 1.36
CA ILE A 424 2.35 -14.80 2.66
C ILE A 424 1.52 -15.40 3.79
N THR A 425 0.26 -15.76 3.55
CA THR A 425 -0.57 -16.49 4.54
C THR A 425 0.00 -17.88 4.83
N ALA A 426 0.43 -18.59 3.80
CA ALA A 426 1.11 -19.88 4.00
C ALA A 426 2.44 -19.69 4.78
N ALA A 427 3.17 -18.63 4.49
CA ALA A 427 4.39 -18.26 5.21
C ALA A 427 4.11 -17.99 6.70
N GLU A 428 3.03 -17.28 7.00
CA GLU A 428 2.59 -16.97 8.35
C GLU A 428 2.31 -18.24 9.17
N ILE A 429 1.57 -19.19 8.62
CA ILE A 429 1.28 -20.47 9.31
C ILE A 429 2.58 -21.22 9.63
N LEU A 430 3.50 -21.27 8.66
CA LEU A 430 4.75 -22.00 8.83
C LEU A 430 5.75 -21.26 9.74
N PHE A 431 5.75 -19.94 9.75
CA PHE A 431 6.71 -19.15 10.51
C PHE A 431 6.16 -18.69 11.85
N SER A 432 5.05 -17.95 11.85
CA SER A 432 4.51 -17.29 13.03
C SER A 432 3.92 -18.30 14.02
N ILE A 433 2.96 -19.13 13.55
CA ILE A 433 2.28 -20.09 14.43
C ILE A 433 3.29 -21.13 14.95
N THR A 434 4.11 -21.70 14.07
CA THR A 434 5.14 -22.68 14.48
C THR A 434 6.22 -22.03 15.37
N GLY A 435 6.60 -20.78 15.09
CA GLY A 435 7.58 -20.04 15.87
C GLY A 435 7.09 -19.75 17.29
N TYR A 436 5.82 -19.38 17.43
CA TYR A 436 5.22 -19.18 18.76
C TYR A 436 5.16 -20.48 19.56
N GLU A 437 4.76 -21.59 18.93
CA GLU A 437 4.78 -22.92 19.53
C GLU A 437 6.22 -23.34 19.93
N PHE A 438 7.19 -23.13 19.04
CA PHE A 438 8.60 -23.36 19.31
C PHE A 438 9.08 -22.53 20.51
N ALA A 439 8.81 -21.25 20.54
CA ALA A 439 9.19 -20.36 21.64
C ALA A 439 8.63 -20.84 22.98
N TYR A 440 7.38 -21.25 23.00
CA TYR A 440 6.72 -21.77 24.20
C TYR A 440 7.28 -23.12 24.65
N SER A 441 7.51 -24.06 23.72
CA SER A 441 7.99 -25.41 24.01
C SER A 441 9.46 -25.45 24.46
N GLN A 442 10.28 -24.53 23.96
CA GLN A 442 11.71 -24.44 24.25
C GLN A 442 12.02 -23.55 25.46
N SER A 443 11.02 -22.91 26.06
CA SER A 443 11.19 -22.08 27.23
C SER A 443 11.06 -22.85 28.54
N ALA A 444 11.90 -22.51 29.53
CA ALA A 444 11.76 -23.04 30.87
C ALA A 444 10.39 -22.69 31.48
N PRO A 445 9.79 -23.56 32.31
CA PRO A 445 8.48 -23.32 32.93
C PRO A 445 8.38 -21.99 33.69
N SER A 446 9.48 -21.57 34.33
CA SER A 446 9.60 -20.30 35.06
C SER A 446 9.65 -19.06 34.17
N MET A 447 9.94 -19.20 32.87
CA MET A 447 10.21 -18.08 31.95
C MET A 447 9.28 -18.03 30.75
N LYS A 448 8.22 -18.84 30.69
CA LYS A 448 7.30 -18.92 29.55
C LYS A 448 6.67 -17.57 29.21
N ALA A 449 6.16 -16.85 30.21
CA ALA A 449 5.56 -15.54 30.02
C ALA A 449 6.57 -14.50 29.47
N LEU A 450 7.82 -14.54 29.95
CA LEU A 450 8.88 -13.65 29.47
C LEU A 450 9.23 -13.94 28.01
N VAL A 451 9.35 -15.21 27.62
CA VAL A 451 9.65 -15.61 26.23
C VAL A 451 8.54 -15.19 25.29
N GLN A 452 7.26 -15.33 25.69
CA GLN A 452 6.12 -14.86 24.89
C GLN A 452 6.12 -13.32 24.76
N ALA A 453 6.44 -12.59 25.82
CA ALA A 453 6.55 -11.12 25.76
C ALA A 453 7.68 -10.69 24.79
N ILE A 454 8.82 -11.41 24.82
CA ILE A 454 9.93 -11.12 23.90
C ILE A 454 9.54 -11.48 22.44
N TRP A 455 8.78 -12.56 22.24
CA TRP A 455 8.25 -12.89 20.90
C TRP A 455 7.39 -11.74 20.36
N LEU A 456 6.46 -11.20 21.16
CA LEU A 456 5.67 -10.03 20.77
C LEU A 456 6.53 -8.77 20.56
N LEU A 457 7.60 -8.61 21.34
CA LEU A 457 8.55 -7.50 21.15
C LEU A 457 9.23 -7.56 19.77
N THR A 458 9.44 -8.76 19.20
CA THR A 458 10.03 -8.90 17.86
C THR A 458 9.12 -8.29 16.78
N THR A 459 7.80 -8.28 16.95
CA THR A 459 6.85 -7.59 16.06
C THR A 459 7.08 -6.09 16.11
N ALA A 460 7.08 -5.50 17.31
CA ALA A 460 7.31 -4.06 17.49
C ALA A 460 8.67 -3.59 16.93
N ILE A 461 9.71 -4.42 17.03
CA ILE A 461 11.01 -4.13 16.40
C ILE A 461 10.88 -4.18 14.88
N GLY A 462 10.14 -5.16 14.33
CA GLY A 462 9.87 -5.26 12.90
C GLY A 462 9.18 -4.02 12.35
N ASP A 463 8.11 -3.56 13.00
CA ASP A 463 7.38 -2.34 12.64
C ASP A 463 8.27 -1.10 12.70
N SER A 464 9.13 -1.02 13.74
CA SER A 464 10.07 0.09 13.89
C SER A 464 11.09 0.15 12.74
N ILE A 465 11.55 -1.01 12.23
CA ILE A 465 12.43 -1.09 11.06
C ILE A 465 11.72 -0.49 9.84
N ILE A 466 10.45 -0.84 9.61
CA ILE A 466 9.68 -0.33 8.46
C ILE A 466 9.45 1.17 8.57
N VAL A 467 9.09 1.68 9.75
CA VAL A 467 8.93 3.13 9.97
C VAL A 467 10.24 3.86 9.66
N LEU A 468 11.37 3.31 10.07
CA LEU A 468 12.68 3.90 9.78
C LEU A 468 12.98 3.90 8.27
N ILE A 469 12.72 2.80 7.56
CA ILE A 469 12.94 2.70 6.10
C ILE A 469 12.04 3.70 5.36
N ALA A 470 10.78 3.82 5.77
CA ALA A 470 9.83 4.78 5.20
C ALA A 470 10.25 6.23 5.45
N ALA A 471 10.74 6.55 6.66
CA ALA A 471 11.21 7.89 7.02
C ALA A 471 12.49 8.30 6.26
N LEU A 472 13.32 7.34 5.86
CA LEU A 472 14.54 7.59 5.09
C LEU A 472 14.30 7.73 3.59
N ASP A 473 13.10 7.42 3.10
CA ASP A 473 12.70 7.47 1.68
C ASP A 473 13.75 6.86 0.72
N LEU A 474 14.20 5.64 1.05
CA LEU A 474 15.34 4.99 0.39
C LEU A 474 15.03 4.53 -1.05
N PHE A 475 13.75 4.42 -1.41
CA PHE A 475 13.32 3.82 -2.66
C PHE A 475 12.45 4.77 -3.47
N SER A 476 12.93 5.20 -4.63
CA SER A 476 12.16 5.98 -5.59
C SER A 476 11.15 5.14 -6.40
N ASN A 477 11.33 3.81 -6.45
CA ASN A 477 10.49 2.89 -7.21
C ASN A 477 10.03 1.74 -6.32
N MET A 478 8.70 1.56 -6.23
CA MET A 478 8.07 0.53 -5.40
C MET A 478 8.45 -0.89 -5.83
N ALA A 479 8.66 -1.17 -7.13
CA ALA A 479 9.12 -2.49 -7.57
C ALA A 479 10.52 -2.81 -7.03
N THR A 480 11.44 -1.83 -7.05
CA THR A 480 12.79 -1.98 -6.46
C THR A 480 12.69 -2.23 -4.95
N GLN A 481 11.76 -1.56 -4.27
CA GLN A 481 11.50 -1.76 -2.84
C GLN A 481 11.05 -3.20 -2.56
N PHE A 482 10.09 -3.74 -3.33
CA PHE A 482 9.64 -5.13 -3.19
C PHE A 482 10.76 -6.14 -3.40
N PHE A 483 11.56 -5.99 -4.46
CA PHE A 483 12.69 -6.88 -4.71
C PHE A 483 13.78 -6.78 -3.64
N SER A 484 14.02 -5.59 -3.10
CA SER A 484 14.97 -5.37 -2.00
C SER A 484 14.51 -6.06 -0.72
N TYR A 485 13.22 -5.98 -0.39
CA TYR A 485 12.65 -6.69 0.76
C TYR A 485 12.70 -8.21 0.58
N ALA A 486 12.37 -8.73 -0.62
CA ALA A 486 12.50 -10.14 -0.92
C ALA A 486 13.95 -10.65 -0.74
N GLY A 487 14.92 -9.90 -1.26
CA GLY A 487 16.35 -10.22 -1.12
C GLY A 487 16.84 -10.16 0.32
N ALA A 488 16.46 -9.14 1.08
CA ALA A 488 16.81 -8.98 2.48
C ALA A 488 16.24 -10.12 3.33
N MET A 489 14.96 -10.49 3.10
CA MET A 489 14.34 -11.63 3.80
C MET A 489 15.05 -12.94 3.45
N CYS A 490 15.36 -13.17 2.18
CA CYS A 490 16.10 -14.37 1.77
C CYS A 490 17.46 -14.46 2.50
N ALA A 491 18.21 -13.39 2.59
CA ALA A 491 19.48 -13.34 3.31
C ALA A 491 19.29 -13.63 4.82
N VAL A 492 18.32 -12.99 5.45
CA VAL A 492 18.03 -13.16 6.88
C VAL A 492 17.58 -14.59 7.19
N ILE A 493 16.73 -15.20 6.35
CA ILE A 493 16.29 -16.58 6.58
C ILE A 493 17.40 -17.61 6.36
N LEU A 494 18.35 -17.33 5.47
CA LEU A 494 19.55 -18.15 5.34
C LEU A 494 20.42 -18.10 6.60
N ILE A 495 20.59 -16.90 7.19
CA ILE A 495 21.27 -16.75 8.49
C ILE A 495 20.52 -17.52 9.58
N PHE A 496 19.19 -17.41 9.62
CA PHE A 496 18.37 -18.17 10.56
C PHE A 496 18.55 -19.69 10.38
N ALA A 497 18.58 -20.17 9.14
CA ALA A 497 18.83 -21.59 8.85
C ALA A 497 20.20 -22.04 9.33
N LEU A 498 21.25 -21.25 9.14
CA LEU A 498 22.59 -21.54 9.65
C LEU A 498 22.62 -21.58 11.18
N LEU A 499 21.99 -20.61 11.84
CA LEU A 499 21.86 -20.61 13.30
C LEU A 499 21.08 -21.82 13.80
N SER A 500 20.03 -22.23 13.09
CA SER A 500 19.25 -23.43 13.41
C SER A 500 20.03 -24.72 13.31
N ILE A 501 20.97 -24.83 12.36
CA ILE A 501 21.75 -26.03 12.12
C ILE A 501 22.97 -26.11 13.04
N PHE A 502 23.69 -24.99 13.20
CA PHE A 502 25.02 -25.01 13.86
C PHE A 502 25.00 -24.52 15.30
N PHE A 503 24.02 -23.74 15.68
CA PHE A 503 24.02 -23.10 17.00
C PHE A 503 22.97 -23.65 17.95
N TYR A 504 21.77 -24.03 17.44
CA TYR A 504 20.64 -24.35 18.30
C TYR A 504 20.54 -25.84 18.63
N GLU A 505 20.48 -26.15 19.94
CA GLU A 505 20.18 -27.46 20.48
C GLU A 505 18.81 -27.45 21.16
N TYR A 506 17.95 -28.45 20.84
CA TYR A 506 16.60 -28.54 21.42
C TYR A 506 16.65 -28.87 22.91
N ASN A 507 15.89 -28.13 23.70
CA ASN A 507 15.66 -28.38 25.11
C ASN A 507 14.30 -29.07 25.31
N PHE A 508 14.29 -30.21 25.97
CA PHE A 508 13.06 -30.97 26.24
C PHE A 508 12.57 -30.68 27.67
N TYR A 509 11.91 -29.56 27.89
CA TYR A 509 11.31 -29.20 29.21
C TYR A 509 9.99 -29.89 29.49
N THR A 510 9.37 -30.58 28.53
CA THR A 510 8.06 -31.22 28.63
C THR A 510 8.14 -32.61 29.29
N GLN A 511 9.30 -33.21 29.39
CA GLN A 511 9.44 -34.39 30.25
C GLN A 511 9.60 -33.89 31.68
N GLU A 512 8.55 -34.09 32.50
CA GLU A 512 8.67 -33.96 33.94
C GLU A 512 9.94 -34.70 34.36
N ARG A 513 10.91 -33.97 34.94
CA ARG A 513 11.97 -34.58 35.72
C ARG A 513 11.27 -35.30 36.86
N LYS A 514 10.90 -36.59 36.66
CA LYS A 514 10.57 -37.45 37.78
C LYS A 514 11.77 -37.33 38.72
N PRO A 515 11.60 -36.87 39.96
CA PRO A 515 12.68 -36.89 40.90
C PRO A 515 13.04 -38.35 41.09
N SER A 516 14.21 -38.76 40.63
CA SER A 516 14.79 -40.03 40.98
C SER A 516 15.20 -39.99 42.47
N VAL A 517 14.21 -39.94 43.35
CA VAL A 517 14.41 -40.21 44.78
C VAL A 517 14.32 -41.70 44.88
N ARG A 518 15.45 -42.35 44.70
CA ARG A 518 15.66 -43.71 45.19
C ARG A 518 15.68 -43.57 46.72
N TYR A 519 14.58 -43.89 47.37
CA TYR A 519 14.59 -44.22 48.75
C TYR A 519 15.27 -45.57 48.86
N ASP A 520 16.52 -45.56 49.27
CA ASP A 520 17.24 -46.76 49.72
C ASP A 520 16.68 -47.11 51.09
N ASN A 521 15.57 -47.84 51.09
CA ASN A 521 15.16 -48.59 52.28
C ASN A 521 15.90 -49.93 52.17
N GLY A 522 16.98 -50.06 52.95
CA GLY A 522 17.70 -51.28 53.07
C GLY A 522 16.79 -52.46 53.45
N VAL A 523 16.41 -53.23 52.47
CA VAL A 523 16.07 -54.65 52.60
C VAL A 523 16.67 -55.33 51.40
N ASP A 524 17.62 -56.19 51.69
CA ASP A 524 18.35 -57.10 50.85
C ASP A 524 17.37 -58.15 50.34
N ASP A 525 17.01 -58.14 49.04
CA ASP A 525 16.52 -59.37 48.38
C ASP A 525 16.90 -59.23 46.87
N GLY A 526 17.72 -60.28 46.52
CA GLY A 526 18.37 -60.35 45.24
C GLY A 526 17.43 -60.55 44.05
N GLU A 527 17.49 -59.61 43.12
CA GLU A 527 17.07 -59.79 41.72
C GLU A 527 18.01 -59.06 40.75
N PRO A 528 18.23 -59.61 39.54
CA PRO A 528 19.36 -59.26 38.70
C PRO A 528 19.13 -57.92 37.97
N ALA A 529 20.25 -57.23 37.80
CA ALA A 529 20.34 -55.94 37.14
C ALA A 529 19.72 -55.93 35.74
N HIS A 530 18.66 -55.17 35.55
CA HIS A 530 18.18 -54.74 34.24
C HIS A 530 19.14 -53.71 33.63
N HIS A 531 19.66 -54.07 32.49
CA HIS A 531 20.52 -53.28 31.63
C HIS A 531 19.88 -51.91 31.34
N ILE A 532 20.57 -50.85 31.63
CA ILE A 532 20.20 -49.46 31.24
C ILE A 532 20.70 -49.32 29.79
N PRO A 533 19.82 -49.01 28.83
CA PRO A 533 20.25 -48.73 27.47
C PRO A 533 21.08 -47.45 27.41
N ASP A 534 22.15 -47.51 26.63
CA ASP A 534 23.11 -46.44 26.40
C ASP A 534 22.41 -45.20 25.75
N ASP A 535 22.78 -44.01 26.18
CA ASP A 535 22.24 -42.70 25.75
C ASP A 535 22.19 -42.48 24.22
N LYS A 536 22.83 -43.33 23.45
CA LYS A 536 22.84 -43.29 21.98
C LYS A 536 21.59 -43.89 21.33
N GLU A 537 20.88 -44.81 21.97
CA GLU A 537 19.66 -45.42 21.42
C GLU A 537 18.42 -44.52 21.59
N LEU A 538 18.43 -43.59 22.56
CA LEU A 538 17.35 -42.62 22.78
C LEU A 538 17.30 -41.51 21.72
N ARG A 539 18.37 -41.33 20.94
CA ARG A 539 18.41 -40.33 19.86
C ARG A 539 17.70 -40.75 18.56
N LEU A 540 17.31 -42.01 18.42
CA LEU A 540 16.73 -42.56 17.19
C LEU A 540 15.23 -42.91 17.28
N ARG A 541 14.58 -42.76 18.44
CA ARG A 541 13.11 -42.80 18.50
C ARG A 541 12.53 -41.44 18.27
N SER A 542 12.62 -41.00 17.02
CA SER A 542 11.77 -39.94 16.49
C SER A 542 10.31 -40.35 16.61
N PHE A 543 9.50 -39.45 17.09
CA PHE A 543 8.05 -39.48 17.13
C PHE A 543 7.44 -40.31 15.98
N SER A 544 7.11 -41.56 16.23
CA SER A 544 6.02 -42.24 15.56
C SER A 544 4.79 -41.95 16.41
N LEU A 545 3.93 -41.09 15.93
CA LEU A 545 2.57 -40.93 16.40
C LEU A 545 1.89 -42.29 16.17
N ASP A 546 1.62 -43.01 17.24
CA ASP A 546 0.78 -44.22 17.22
C ASP A 546 -0.67 -43.72 17.01
N PRO A 547 -1.40 -44.19 15.98
CA PRO A 547 -2.73 -43.70 15.66
C PRO A 547 -3.82 -44.11 16.66
N HIS A 548 -3.48 -44.74 17.76
CA HIS A 548 -4.45 -45.29 18.71
C HIS A 548 -4.58 -44.60 20.07
N ASP A 549 -3.79 -43.56 20.36
CA ASP A 549 -4.04 -42.74 21.54
C ASP A 549 -4.92 -41.53 21.17
N GLY A 550 -6.23 -41.73 21.29
CA GLY A 550 -7.28 -40.77 20.99
C GLY A 550 -7.52 -39.70 22.06
N ASP A 551 -6.48 -39.09 22.63
CA ASP A 551 -6.63 -38.01 23.64
C ASP A 551 -5.70 -36.83 23.37
N TYR A 552 -5.80 -36.23 22.17
CA TYR A 552 -5.41 -34.83 21.96
C TYR A 552 -6.50 -34.09 21.19
N ALA A 553 -7.69 -34.02 21.78
CA ALA A 553 -8.64 -32.95 21.49
C ALA A 553 -8.06 -31.67 22.09
N TRP A 554 -7.48 -30.80 21.29
CA TRP A 554 -7.31 -29.39 21.62
C TRP A 554 -8.67 -28.73 21.61
N ALA A 555 -9.44 -28.97 22.70
CA ALA A 555 -10.51 -28.09 23.07
C ALA A 555 -9.87 -26.78 23.52
N VAL A 556 -9.94 -25.76 22.68
CA VAL A 556 -9.97 -24.38 23.12
C VAL A 556 -11.34 -24.21 23.78
N GLU A 557 -11.55 -24.81 24.92
CA GLU A 557 -12.55 -24.41 25.91
C GLU A 557 -11.92 -23.25 26.70
N ALA A 558 -11.99 -22.06 26.14
CA ALA A 558 -11.99 -20.86 26.94
C ALA A 558 -13.22 -20.96 27.87
N ARG A 559 -13.03 -21.37 29.10
CA ARG A 559 -14.00 -21.12 30.16
C ARG A 559 -14.09 -19.60 30.33
N LEU A 560 -15.18 -19.07 29.80
CA LEU A 560 -15.60 -17.67 29.91
C LEU A 560 -16.18 -17.38 31.30
N ASP A 561 -16.09 -18.27 32.28
CA ASP A 561 -16.79 -18.16 33.57
C ASP A 561 -15.93 -17.64 34.74
N ASP A 562 -14.65 -17.33 34.54
CA ASP A 562 -13.81 -16.89 35.68
C ASP A 562 -13.36 -15.42 35.63
N TYR A 563 -14.04 -14.54 34.88
CA TYR A 563 -13.78 -13.10 34.92
C TYR A 563 -15.09 -12.27 34.95
N ILE A 564 -15.79 -12.35 36.06
CA ILE A 564 -16.72 -11.29 36.49
C ILE A 564 -16.14 -10.68 37.78
N PRO A 565 -15.59 -9.47 37.75
CA PRO A 565 -15.31 -8.74 38.97
C PRO A 565 -16.65 -8.30 39.54
N ASP A 566 -16.88 -8.69 40.80
CA ASP A 566 -17.99 -8.22 41.65
C ASP A 566 -17.90 -6.69 41.80
N GLU A 567 -18.74 -5.95 41.06
CA GLU A 567 -18.96 -4.54 41.33
C GLU A 567 -19.80 -4.40 42.59
N ARG A 568 -19.13 -4.12 43.72
CA ARG A 568 -19.69 -3.37 44.84
C ARG A 568 -18.59 -2.50 45.47
N PHE A 569 -18.49 -1.29 44.95
CA PHE A 569 -18.49 0.00 45.70
C PHE A 569 -18.29 1.14 44.70
#